data_253b71ebd15279d6d520fd7c055df6cd
#
_entry.id   253b71ebd15279d6d520fd7c055df6cd
#
_cell.length_a   1.000
_cell.length_b   1.000
_cell.length_c   1.000
_cell.angle_alpha   90.00
_cell.angle_beta   90.00
_cell.angle_gamma   90.00
#
_symmetry.space_group_name_H-M   'P 1'
#
loop_
_entity.id
_entity.type
_entity.pdbx_description
1 polymer ?
#
loop_
_entity_poly.entity_id
_entity_poly.type
_entity_poly.pdbx_seq_one_letter_code
_entity_poly.pdbx_strand_id
1 'polypeptide(L)'
;RDRVSFGMQSAVPAVLRTLDRRHDPAKLPGLVIAARQLGLDVSVDLIYGAPGESLQDWEVSLREAIAMEPNHISAYALVIEEGTKMGMQVARGELPMPDPDDEASKYEIADRLLGEAGYAWYEISNFARRESGEEGCPSTQLRHASRHNLAYWRDWDWWGFGPGAHSHVGRYRWWNVTVSY
;
A
#
# COMPACT_ATOMS: atom_id res chain seq x y z
N ARG A 1 17.90 2.71 -10.22
CA ARG A 1 16.73 2.35 -9.39
C ARG A 1 17.25 1.76 -8.11
N ASP A 2 16.67 2.19 -7.01
CA ASP A 2 17.13 1.87 -5.67
C ASP A 2 16.05 1.16 -4.83
N ARG A 3 14.82 1.00 -5.37
CA ARG A 3 13.68 0.37 -4.67
C ARG A 3 12.83 -0.50 -5.60
N VAL A 4 12.28 -1.59 -5.05
CA VAL A 4 11.24 -2.43 -5.66
C VAL A 4 10.06 -2.53 -4.71
N SER A 5 8.82 -2.50 -5.24
CA SER A 5 7.60 -2.73 -4.48
C SER A 5 6.97 -4.07 -4.88
N PHE A 6 6.50 -4.81 -3.89
CA PHE A 6 5.80 -6.07 -4.07
C PHE A 6 4.37 -5.95 -3.53
N GLY A 7 3.40 -6.18 -4.39
CA GLY A 7 1.99 -6.23 -4.01
C GLY A 7 1.65 -7.56 -3.35
N MET A 8 1.82 -7.65 -2.03
CA MET A 8 1.38 -8.80 -1.23
C MET A 8 -0.14 -8.84 -1.08
N GLN A 9 -0.73 -7.68 -0.87
CA GLN A 9 -2.14 -7.41 -0.63
C GLN A 9 -2.66 -8.04 0.68
N SER A 10 -2.55 -9.35 0.86
CA SER A 10 -2.87 -10.09 2.08
C SER A 10 -2.04 -11.37 2.16
N ALA A 11 -1.82 -11.88 3.37
CA ALA A 11 -1.27 -13.21 3.61
C ALA A 11 -2.36 -14.30 3.59
N VAL A 12 -3.64 -13.92 3.67
CA VAL A 12 -4.76 -14.83 3.83
C VAL A 12 -5.35 -15.21 2.46
N PRO A 13 -5.30 -16.50 2.08
CA PRO A 13 -5.77 -16.94 0.76
C PRO A 13 -7.25 -16.61 0.47
N ALA A 14 -8.11 -16.58 1.49
CA ALA A 14 -9.52 -16.21 1.33
C ALA A 14 -9.65 -14.74 0.92
N VAL A 15 -8.91 -13.85 1.57
CA VAL A 15 -8.89 -12.41 1.26
C VAL A 15 -8.33 -12.17 -0.14
N LEU A 16 -7.24 -12.85 -0.53
CA LEU A 16 -6.69 -12.76 -1.88
C LEU A 16 -7.70 -13.17 -2.96
N ARG A 17 -8.48 -14.22 -2.72
CA ARG A 17 -9.56 -14.62 -3.65
C ARG A 17 -10.63 -13.54 -3.80
N THR A 18 -11.03 -12.91 -2.71
CA THR A 18 -12.00 -11.80 -2.73
C THR A 18 -11.45 -10.61 -3.53
N LEU A 19 -10.15 -10.32 -3.39
CA LEU A 19 -9.46 -9.27 -4.15
C LEU A 19 -9.12 -9.65 -5.61
N ASP A 20 -9.57 -10.84 -6.07
CA ASP A 20 -9.24 -11.41 -7.39
C ASP A 20 -7.71 -11.48 -7.66
N ARG A 21 -6.94 -11.81 -6.62
CA ARG A 21 -5.49 -11.98 -6.69
C ARG A 21 -5.12 -13.46 -6.73
N ARG A 22 -4.25 -13.83 -7.67
CA ARG A 22 -3.87 -15.23 -7.94
C ARG A 22 -2.42 -15.55 -7.56
N HIS A 23 -1.67 -14.57 -7.09
CA HIS A 23 -0.30 -14.80 -6.67
C HIS A 23 -0.25 -15.63 -5.37
N ASP A 24 0.86 -16.33 -5.18
CA ASP A 24 1.13 -17.12 -3.99
C ASP A 24 1.95 -16.28 -2.99
N PRO A 25 1.36 -15.87 -1.86
CA PRO A 25 2.07 -15.05 -0.87
C PRO A 25 3.28 -15.77 -0.25
N ALA A 26 3.30 -17.11 -0.25
CA ALA A 26 4.43 -17.89 0.28
C ALA A 26 5.73 -17.71 -0.51
N LYS A 27 5.67 -17.20 -1.74
CA LYS A 27 6.86 -16.89 -2.55
C LYS A 27 7.49 -15.55 -2.23
N LEU A 28 6.76 -14.66 -1.58
CA LEU A 28 7.20 -13.28 -1.37
C LEU A 28 8.45 -13.16 -0.49
N PRO A 29 8.62 -13.92 0.62
CA PRO A 29 9.85 -13.85 1.43
C PRO A 29 11.12 -14.12 0.60
N GLY A 30 11.08 -15.09 -0.30
CA GLY A 30 12.21 -15.38 -1.21
C GLY A 30 12.52 -14.23 -2.17
N LEU A 31 11.49 -13.54 -2.68
CA LEU A 31 11.66 -12.38 -3.54
C LEU A 31 12.24 -11.17 -2.79
N VAL A 32 11.79 -10.95 -1.57
CA VAL A 32 12.32 -9.89 -0.68
C VAL A 32 13.81 -10.12 -0.40
N ILE A 33 14.19 -11.35 -0.05
CA ILE A 33 15.60 -11.71 0.17
C ILE A 33 16.43 -11.46 -1.09
N ALA A 34 15.95 -11.92 -2.25
CA ALA A 34 16.68 -11.74 -3.52
C ALA A 34 16.85 -10.26 -3.88
N ALA A 35 15.83 -9.43 -3.68
CA ALA A 35 15.90 -7.98 -3.91
C ALA A 35 16.93 -7.32 -2.99
N ARG A 36 16.95 -7.69 -1.71
CA ARG A 36 17.93 -7.17 -0.73
C ARG A 36 19.36 -7.59 -1.06
N GLN A 37 19.57 -8.80 -1.55
CA GLN A 37 20.89 -9.27 -2.01
C GLN A 37 21.42 -8.45 -3.21
N LEU A 38 20.51 -7.87 -4.00
CA LEU A 38 20.85 -6.94 -5.08
C LEU A 38 21.04 -5.50 -4.59
N GLY A 39 20.99 -5.23 -3.29
CA GLY A 39 21.14 -3.89 -2.70
C GLY A 39 19.93 -2.97 -2.91
N LEU A 40 18.77 -3.54 -3.23
CA LEU A 40 17.54 -2.75 -3.41
C LEU A 40 16.80 -2.58 -2.08
N ASP A 41 16.26 -1.39 -1.86
CA ASP A 41 15.21 -1.18 -0.87
C ASP A 41 13.95 -1.94 -1.29
N VAL A 42 13.22 -2.48 -0.32
CA VAL A 42 11.99 -3.23 -0.57
C VAL A 42 10.80 -2.52 0.07
N SER A 43 9.73 -2.37 -0.70
CA SER A 43 8.40 -2.01 -0.23
C SER A 43 7.46 -3.21 -0.35
N VAL A 44 6.55 -3.37 0.61
CA VAL A 44 5.47 -4.35 0.57
C VAL A 44 4.14 -3.61 0.66
N ASP A 45 3.24 -3.89 -0.27
CA ASP A 45 1.94 -3.24 -0.32
C ASP A 45 0.85 -4.20 0.16
N LEU A 46 0.04 -3.72 1.11
CA LEU A 46 -1.09 -4.43 1.73
C LEU A 46 -2.39 -3.67 1.47
N ILE A 47 -3.49 -4.42 1.41
CA ILE A 47 -4.86 -3.87 1.30
C ILE A 47 -5.70 -4.44 2.43
N TYR A 48 -6.37 -3.58 3.19
CA TYR A 48 -7.33 -3.96 4.22
C TYR A 48 -8.74 -3.48 3.88
N GLY A 49 -9.74 -4.03 4.59
CA GLY A 49 -11.15 -3.71 4.35
C GLY A 49 -11.77 -4.54 3.21
N ALA A 50 -11.13 -5.64 2.81
CA ALA A 50 -11.72 -6.54 1.84
C ALA A 50 -13.01 -7.19 2.39
N PRO A 51 -14.07 -7.36 1.58
CA PRO A 51 -15.28 -8.04 2.01
C PRO A 51 -14.99 -9.40 2.65
N GLY A 52 -15.42 -9.57 3.91
CA GLY A 52 -15.22 -10.79 4.68
C GLY A 52 -13.86 -10.93 5.37
N GLU A 53 -12.99 -9.95 5.27
CA GLU A 53 -11.73 -9.91 6.01
C GLU A 53 -11.97 -9.57 7.48
N SER A 54 -11.58 -10.44 8.40
CA SER A 54 -11.63 -10.18 9.84
C SER A 54 -10.44 -9.33 10.32
N LEU A 55 -10.55 -8.74 11.52
CA LEU A 55 -9.42 -8.05 12.18
C LEU A 55 -8.23 -9.00 12.36
N GLN A 56 -8.49 -10.28 12.64
CA GLN A 56 -7.44 -11.29 12.79
C GLN A 56 -6.74 -11.60 11.47
N ASP A 57 -7.46 -11.67 10.34
CA ASP A 57 -6.86 -11.86 9.01
C ASP A 57 -5.94 -10.69 8.67
N TRP A 58 -6.36 -9.49 9.02
CA TRP A 58 -5.54 -8.29 8.84
C TRP A 58 -4.28 -8.32 9.69
N GLU A 59 -4.40 -8.67 10.99
CA GLU A 59 -3.21 -8.83 11.85
C GLU A 59 -2.23 -9.87 11.32
N VAL A 60 -2.70 -11.01 10.81
CA VAL A 60 -1.86 -12.03 10.18
C VAL A 60 -1.10 -11.43 9.00
N SER A 61 -1.78 -10.70 8.12
CA SER A 61 -1.15 -10.08 6.96
C SER A 61 -0.07 -9.06 7.35
N LEU A 62 -0.33 -8.24 8.38
CA LEU A 62 0.66 -7.28 8.90
C LEU A 62 1.88 -7.99 9.49
N ARG A 63 1.69 -9.01 10.32
CA ARG A 63 2.79 -9.75 10.96
C ARG A 63 3.65 -10.46 9.93
N GLU A 64 3.07 -11.06 8.90
CA GLU A 64 3.81 -11.69 7.80
C GLU A 64 4.61 -10.65 7.00
N ALA A 65 4.03 -9.48 6.72
CA ALA A 65 4.76 -8.39 6.07
C ALA A 65 5.93 -7.88 6.93
N ILE A 66 5.70 -7.66 8.23
CA ILE A 66 6.73 -7.22 9.18
C ILE A 66 7.86 -8.25 9.30
N ALA A 67 7.54 -9.54 9.32
CA ALA A 67 8.53 -10.62 9.44
C ALA A 67 9.52 -10.68 8.26
N MET A 68 9.15 -10.14 7.09
CA MET A 68 10.05 -9.99 5.95
C MET A 68 11.01 -8.81 6.08
N GLU A 69 10.83 -7.95 7.09
CA GLU A 69 11.63 -6.75 7.37
C GLU A 69 11.84 -5.83 6.14
N PRO A 70 10.79 -5.47 5.40
CA PRO A 70 10.95 -4.55 4.29
C PRO A 70 11.37 -3.16 4.78
N ASN A 71 11.91 -2.33 3.89
CA ASN A 71 12.27 -0.94 4.21
C ASN A 71 11.05 -0.02 4.31
N HIS A 72 9.94 -0.45 3.71
CA HIS A 72 8.74 0.33 3.57
C HIS A 72 7.51 -0.58 3.49
N ILE A 73 6.39 -0.17 4.09
CA ILE A 73 5.10 -0.85 4.00
C ILE A 73 4.04 0.17 3.63
N SER A 74 3.24 -0.17 2.62
CA SER A 74 2.01 0.55 2.28
C SER A 74 0.82 -0.26 2.78
N ALA A 75 -0.12 0.37 3.49
CA ALA A 75 -1.34 -0.23 3.99
C ALA A 75 -2.54 0.59 3.51
N TYR A 76 -3.17 0.13 2.43
CA TYR A 76 -4.26 0.83 1.76
C TYR A 76 -5.62 0.30 2.21
N ALA A 77 -6.55 1.20 2.55
CA ALA A 77 -7.96 0.85 2.62
C ALA A 77 -8.46 0.47 1.22
N LEU A 78 -9.31 -0.55 1.15
CA LEU A 78 -9.93 -0.96 -0.11
C LEU A 78 -10.93 0.10 -0.56
N VAL A 79 -10.70 0.69 -1.71
CA VAL A 79 -11.68 1.55 -2.38
C VAL A 79 -12.39 0.77 -3.47
N ILE A 80 -13.72 0.72 -3.41
CA ILE A 80 -14.54 0.04 -4.42
C ILE A 80 -15.01 1.06 -5.43
N GLU A 81 -14.47 0.99 -6.63
CA GLU A 81 -14.81 1.88 -7.74
C GLU A 81 -16.04 1.38 -8.50
N GLU A 82 -16.95 2.30 -8.82
CA GLU A 82 -18.10 2.01 -9.69
C GLU A 82 -17.63 1.52 -11.06
N GLY A 83 -18.40 0.61 -11.66
CA GLY A 83 -18.06 0.03 -12.97
C GLY A 83 -17.01 -1.07 -12.95
N THR A 84 -16.32 -1.29 -11.83
CA THR A 84 -15.44 -2.46 -11.66
C THR A 84 -16.25 -3.73 -11.38
N LYS A 85 -15.63 -4.91 -11.56
CA LYS A 85 -16.26 -6.20 -11.23
C LYS A 85 -16.74 -6.21 -9.77
N MET A 86 -15.90 -5.76 -8.83
CA MET A 86 -16.23 -5.71 -7.40
C MET A 86 -17.34 -4.68 -7.13
N GLY A 87 -17.28 -3.50 -7.74
CA GLY A 87 -18.34 -2.49 -7.64
C GLY A 87 -19.69 -3.03 -8.13
N MET A 88 -19.72 -3.79 -9.23
CA MET A 88 -20.94 -4.44 -9.71
C MET A 88 -21.44 -5.52 -8.76
N GLN A 89 -20.57 -6.29 -8.12
CA GLN A 89 -20.95 -7.31 -7.13
C GLN A 89 -21.56 -6.67 -5.87
N VAL A 90 -20.98 -5.56 -5.41
CA VAL A 90 -21.53 -4.81 -4.27
C VAL A 90 -22.89 -4.19 -4.64
N ALA A 91 -23.02 -3.58 -5.82
CA ALA A 91 -24.28 -3.00 -6.28
C ALA A 91 -25.43 -4.03 -6.39
N ARG A 92 -25.08 -5.32 -6.64
CA ARG A 92 -26.04 -6.43 -6.66
C ARG A 92 -26.28 -7.08 -5.28
N GLY A 93 -25.57 -6.62 -4.24
CA GLY A 93 -25.67 -7.24 -2.91
C GLY A 93 -24.95 -8.60 -2.79
N GLU A 94 -24.11 -8.97 -3.77
CA GLU A 94 -23.30 -10.20 -3.75
C GLU A 94 -22.11 -10.09 -2.77
N LEU A 95 -21.61 -8.87 -2.56
CA LEU A 95 -20.59 -8.53 -1.58
C LEU A 95 -21.06 -7.36 -0.72
N PRO A 96 -20.72 -7.32 0.58
CA PRO A 96 -20.99 -6.16 1.41
C PRO A 96 -20.08 -4.98 1.01
N MET A 97 -20.55 -3.76 1.26
CA MET A 97 -19.68 -2.58 1.26
C MET A 97 -18.67 -2.68 2.41
N PRO A 98 -17.46 -2.16 2.24
CA PRO A 98 -16.57 -1.95 3.37
C PRO A 98 -17.26 -1.13 4.46
N ASP A 99 -17.03 -1.52 5.71
CA ASP A 99 -17.55 -0.83 6.89
C ASP A 99 -16.51 0.20 7.36
N PRO A 100 -16.83 1.49 7.41
CA PRO A 100 -15.89 2.53 7.84
C PRO A 100 -15.35 2.34 9.26
N ASP A 101 -16.13 1.79 10.19
CA ASP A 101 -15.69 1.53 11.57
C ASP A 101 -14.72 0.34 11.63
N ASP A 102 -14.95 -0.69 10.80
CA ASP A 102 -14.04 -1.81 10.64
C ASP A 102 -12.72 -1.34 9.98
N GLU A 103 -12.80 -0.50 8.95
CA GLU A 103 -11.61 0.08 8.32
C GLU A 103 -10.80 0.97 9.29
N ALA A 104 -11.47 1.78 10.12
CA ALA A 104 -10.82 2.57 11.16
C ALA A 104 -10.10 1.68 12.17
N SER A 105 -10.75 0.59 12.64
CA SER A 105 -10.16 -0.38 13.55
C SER A 105 -8.92 -1.05 12.94
N LYS A 106 -8.96 -1.41 11.65
CA LYS A 106 -7.84 -1.99 10.91
C LYS A 106 -6.69 -0.99 10.75
N TYR A 107 -7.00 0.28 10.51
CA TYR A 107 -6.00 1.33 10.47
C TYR A 107 -5.26 1.46 11.82
N GLU A 108 -5.99 1.50 12.94
CA GLU A 108 -5.40 1.56 14.28
C GLU A 108 -4.51 0.35 14.58
N ILE A 109 -4.92 -0.85 14.16
CA ILE A 109 -4.11 -2.06 14.27
C ILE A 109 -2.81 -1.92 13.47
N ALA A 110 -2.89 -1.40 12.24
CA ALA A 110 -1.71 -1.18 11.41
C ALA A 110 -0.74 -0.18 12.05
N ASP A 111 -1.25 0.98 12.49
CA ASP A 111 -0.43 2.01 13.13
C ASP A 111 0.30 1.47 14.36
N ARG A 112 -0.41 0.75 15.23
CA ARG A 112 0.16 0.14 16.42
C ARG A 112 1.22 -0.92 16.08
N LEU A 113 0.91 -1.92 15.25
CA LEU A 113 1.83 -3.03 14.96
C LEU A 113 3.06 -2.57 14.18
N LEU A 114 2.87 -1.67 13.22
CA LEU A 114 3.99 -1.12 12.46
C LEU A 114 4.86 -0.21 13.33
N GLY A 115 4.25 0.60 14.21
CA GLY A 115 4.98 1.41 15.17
C GLY A 115 5.81 0.56 16.13
N GLU A 116 5.23 -0.52 16.70
CA GLU A 116 5.94 -1.49 17.56
C GLU A 116 7.11 -2.18 16.82
N ALA A 117 6.99 -2.36 15.50
CA ALA A 117 8.02 -2.95 14.64
C ALA A 117 9.06 -1.95 14.11
N GLY A 118 9.02 -0.69 14.55
CA GLY A 118 10.01 0.34 14.19
C GLY A 118 9.72 1.06 12.88
N TYR A 119 8.52 0.94 12.34
CA TYR A 119 8.08 1.75 11.21
C TYR A 119 7.40 3.03 11.69
N ALA A 120 7.60 4.11 10.96
CA ALA A 120 6.93 5.39 11.23
C ALA A 120 6.01 5.76 10.07
N TRP A 121 4.77 6.08 10.41
CA TRP A 121 3.83 6.70 9.49
C TRP A 121 4.37 8.06 9.00
N TYR A 122 4.33 8.33 7.71
CA TYR A 122 4.81 9.60 7.15
C TYR A 122 3.84 10.26 6.16
N GLU A 123 2.86 9.51 5.66
CA GLU A 123 1.74 10.01 4.86
C GLU A 123 0.59 8.97 4.88
N ILE A 124 -0.56 9.25 4.28
CA ILE A 124 -1.87 8.60 4.51
C ILE A 124 -1.84 7.09 4.70
N SER A 125 -1.14 6.36 3.83
CA SER A 125 -1.14 4.89 3.83
C SER A 125 0.26 4.28 3.96
N ASN A 126 1.28 5.09 4.19
CA ASN A 126 2.66 4.65 4.03
C ASN A 126 3.50 4.80 5.29
N PHE A 127 4.27 3.74 5.56
CA PHE A 127 5.13 3.59 6.72
C PHE A 127 6.55 3.28 6.27
N ALA A 128 7.52 4.03 6.79
CA ALA A 128 8.93 3.86 6.51
C ALA A 128 9.66 3.32 7.74
N ARG A 129 10.53 2.31 7.56
CA ARG A 129 11.34 1.80 8.65
C ARG A 129 12.35 2.85 9.08
N ARG A 130 12.50 3.02 10.40
CA ARG A 130 13.56 3.85 10.99
C ARG A 130 14.87 3.09 10.99
N GLU A 131 15.94 3.78 10.62
CA GLU A 131 17.30 3.29 10.74
C GLU A 131 17.95 3.82 12.03
N SER A 132 19.03 3.18 12.46
CA SER A 132 19.85 3.69 13.57
C SER A 132 20.38 5.09 13.24
N GLY A 133 20.22 6.02 14.17
CA GLY A 133 20.59 7.43 13.99
C GLY A 133 19.47 8.31 13.45
N GLU A 134 18.29 7.78 13.21
CA GLU A 134 17.10 8.54 12.83
C GLU A 134 16.14 8.80 14.00
N GLU A 135 16.60 8.57 15.25
CA GLU A 135 15.85 8.87 16.46
C GLU A 135 15.54 10.38 16.51
N GLY A 136 14.26 10.73 16.59
CA GLY A 136 13.81 12.11 16.59
C GLY A 136 13.74 12.80 15.22
N CYS A 137 14.17 12.15 14.14
CA CYS A 137 13.94 12.68 12.79
C CYS A 137 12.43 12.71 12.48
N PRO A 138 11.92 13.77 11.84
CA PRO A 138 10.58 13.77 11.28
C PRO A 138 10.39 12.60 10.32
N SER A 139 9.25 11.91 10.40
CA SER A 139 9.00 10.71 9.58
C SER A 139 9.07 10.97 8.07
N THR A 140 8.76 12.18 7.62
CA THR A 140 8.90 12.61 6.22
C THR A 140 10.36 12.81 5.76
N GLN A 141 11.33 12.70 6.67
CA GLN A 141 12.77 12.82 6.38
C GLN A 141 13.51 11.49 6.52
N LEU A 142 12.80 10.40 6.89
CA LEU A 142 13.39 9.09 6.98
C LEU A 142 13.94 8.62 5.63
N ARG A 143 15.05 7.93 5.67
CA ARG A 143 15.74 7.39 4.48
C ARG A 143 14.80 6.56 3.61
N HIS A 144 13.95 5.77 4.26
CA HIS A 144 13.05 4.84 3.57
C HIS A 144 11.67 5.42 3.24
N ALA A 145 11.39 6.69 3.58
CA ALA A 145 10.19 7.37 3.08
C ALA A 145 10.24 7.50 1.55
N SER A 146 9.12 7.25 0.88
CA SER A 146 9.06 7.32 -0.58
C SER A 146 9.15 8.77 -1.06
N ARG A 147 10.25 9.12 -1.72
CA ARG A 147 10.40 10.45 -2.33
C ARG A 147 9.36 10.73 -3.39
N HIS A 148 8.90 9.69 -4.10
CA HIS A 148 7.83 9.82 -5.08
C HIS A 148 6.51 10.23 -4.42
N ASN A 149 6.10 9.58 -3.33
CA ASN A 149 4.89 9.94 -2.59
C ASN A 149 5.00 11.34 -1.99
N LEU A 150 6.14 11.64 -1.35
CA LEU A 150 6.39 12.96 -0.77
C LEU A 150 6.43 14.08 -1.80
N ALA A 151 6.77 13.79 -3.05
CA ALA A 151 6.75 14.80 -4.12
C ALA A 151 5.34 15.37 -4.34
N TYR A 152 4.31 14.52 -4.28
CA TYR A 152 2.91 14.97 -4.36
C TYR A 152 2.53 15.86 -3.18
N TRP A 153 2.90 15.47 -1.97
CA TRP A 153 2.62 16.26 -0.74
C TRP A 153 3.39 17.58 -0.66
N ARG A 154 4.52 17.67 -1.37
CA ARG A 154 5.35 18.88 -1.45
C ARG A 154 5.04 19.73 -2.67
N ASP A 155 3.97 19.42 -3.39
CA ASP A 155 3.51 20.14 -4.58
C ASP A 155 4.61 20.24 -5.66
N TRP A 156 5.42 19.18 -5.84
CA TRP A 156 6.43 19.15 -6.89
C TRP A 156 5.78 18.98 -8.26
N ASP A 157 6.47 19.46 -9.28
CA ASP A 157 6.07 19.26 -10.65
C ASP A 157 6.23 17.79 -11.07
N TRP A 158 5.23 17.24 -11.78
CA TRP A 158 5.32 15.93 -12.41
C TRP A 158 4.63 15.91 -13.77
N TRP A 159 5.08 15.00 -14.62
CA TRP A 159 4.53 14.81 -15.96
C TRP A 159 4.01 13.39 -16.12
N GLY A 160 2.72 13.25 -16.44
CA GLY A 160 2.06 11.98 -16.70
C GLY A 160 2.18 11.55 -18.15
N PHE A 161 2.48 10.27 -18.35
CA PHE A 161 2.57 9.67 -19.67
C PHE A 161 1.50 8.59 -19.86
N GLY A 162 0.87 8.57 -21.01
CA GLY A 162 -0.15 7.61 -21.38
C GLY A 162 -1.59 8.10 -21.22
N PRO A 163 -2.61 7.32 -21.66
CA PRO A 163 -4.01 7.66 -21.56
C PRO A 163 -4.46 7.90 -20.12
N GLY A 164 -5.20 8.97 -19.89
CA GLY A 164 -5.74 9.31 -18.57
C GLY A 164 -4.69 9.77 -17.54
N ALA A 165 -3.40 9.76 -17.87
CA ALA A 165 -2.36 10.18 -16.94
C ALA A 165 -2.46 11.67 -16.65
N HIS A 166 -2.34 12.01 -15.36
CA HIS A 166 -2.36 13.38 -14.89
C HIS A 166 -0.96 13.98 -14.89
N SER A 167 -0.88 15.30 -15.06
CA SER A 167 0.34 16.09 -14.92
C SER A 167 0.07 17.29 -14.03
N HIS A 168 1.12 17.79 -13.38
CA HIS A 168 1.09 19.01 -12.58
C HIS A 168 2.39 19.78 -12.81
N VAL A 169 2.28 21.05 -13.21
CA VAL A 169 3.43 21.94 -13.37
C VAL A 169 3.03 23.35 -12.92
N GLY A 170 3.65 23.83 -11.87
CA GLY A 170 3.36 25.10 -11.24
C GLY A 170 1.91 25.19 -10.77
N ARG A 171 1.09 26.04 -11.43
CA ARG A 171 -0.35 26.22 -11.10
C ARG A 171 -1.28 25.36 -11.95
N TYR A 172 -0.75 24.61 -12.92
CA TYR A 172 -1.55 23.91 -13.92
C TYR A 172 -1.60 22.42 -13.61
N ARG A 173 -2.80 21.87 -13.63
CA ARG A 173 -3.05 20.44 -13.59
C ARG A 173 -3.91 20.04 -14.78
N TRP A 174 -3.50 19.00 -15.48
CA TRP A 174 -4.24 18.46 -16.63
C TRP A 174 -4.09 16.95 -16.66
N TRP A 175 -4.89 16.33 -17.52
CA TRP A 175 -4.80 14.89 -17.78
C TRP A 175 -4.82 14.64 -19.28
N ASN A 176 -4.23 13.56 -19.67
CA ASN A 176 -4.26 13.09 -21.05
C ASN A 176 -5.63 12.49 -21.36
N VAL A 177 -6.06 12.57 -22.62
CA VAL A 177 -7.34 11.99 -23.05
C VAL A 177 -7.33 10.49 -22.77
N THR A 178 -8.41 10.00 -22.18
CA THR A 178 -8.68 8.57 -22.08
C THR A 178 -9.19 8.11 -23.43
N VAL A 179 -8.36 7.41 -24.19
CA VAL A 179 -8.80 6.83 -25.46
C VAL A 179 -9.54 5.55 -25.14
N SER A 180 -10.85 5.56 -25.26
CA SER A 180 -11.64 4.33 -25.41
C SER A 180 -11.74 4.06 -26.91
N TYR A 181 -11.08 2.99 -27.35
CA TYR A 181 -11.34 2.39 -28.67
C TYR A 181 -12.33 1.25 -28.50
#